data_f14bb901ec377d4ad6d8e5168a02c1b5
#
_entry.id   f14bb901ec377d4ad6d8e5168a02c1b5
#
_cell.length_a   1.000
_cell.length_b   1.000
_cell.length_c   1.000
_cell.angle_alpha   90.00
_cell.angle_beta   90.00
_cell.angle_gamma   90.00
#
_symmetry.space_group_name_H-M   'P 1'
#
loop_
_entity.id
_entity.type
_entity.pdbx_description
1 polymer ?
#
loop_
_entity_poly.entity_id
_entity_poly.type
_entity_poly.pdbx_seq_one_letter_code
_entity_poly.pdbx_strand_id
1 'polypeptide(L)'
;MVVYSHHTTCSVITQECAFDMSMTGLETLQQDLVNVFEEWIPTCRSEGMYLHPGQKALEFAEEHGEDNFGCHNTDAHLRSSIIGRNVTIVIDDGVADLGEFGRVHFIDFDQTRGRTRTVQVMVIGE
;
A
#
# COMPACT_ATOMS: atom_id res chain seq x y z
N MET A 1 -3.15 -1.84 20.05
CA MET A 1 -3.31 -2.75 18.87
C MET A 1 -2.35 -2.32 17.78
N VAL A 2 -1.72 -3.28 17.13
CA VAL A 2 -0.90 -3.04 15.94
C VAL A 2 -1.57 -3.72 14.74
N VAL A 3 -1.70 -2.99 13.64
CA VAL A 3 -2.16 -3.52 12.35
C VAL A 3 -1.00 -3.43 11.37
N TYR A 4 -0.62 -4.54 10.75
CA TYR A 4 0.59 -4.64 9.94
C TYR A 4 0.39 -5.48 8.69
N SER A 5 1.06 -5.10 7.60
CA SER A 5 1.21 -5.93 6.41
C SER A 5 2.68 -6.19 6.09
N HIS A 6 3.02 -7.44 5.81
CA HIS A 6 4.38 -7.81 5.40
C HIS A 6 4.64 -7.60 3.89
N HIS A 7 3.60 -7.30 3.11
CA HIS A 7 3.74 -7.07 1.67
C HIS A 7 4.43 -5.74 1.39
N THR A 8 5.52 -5.77 0.64
CA THR A 8 6.42 -4.63 0.42
C THR A 8 5.88 -3.57 -0.55
N THR A 9 4.78 -3.85 -1.23
CA THR A 9 4.05 -2.91 -2.11
C THR A 9 2.78 -2.37 -1.49
N CYS A 10 2.49 -2.75 -0.22
CA CYS A 10 1.28 -2.37 0.48
C CYS A 10 1.57 -1.42 1.63
N SER A 11 0.56 -0.69 2.05
CA SER A 11 0.60 0.16 3.23
C SER A 11 -0.62 -0.03 4.12
N VAL A 12 -0.45 0.31 5.39
CA VAL A 12 -1.54 0.42 6.37
C VAL A 12 -1.45 1.80 6.98
N ILE A 13 -2.53 2.56 6.90
CA ILE A 13 -2.61 3.92 7.42
C ILE A 13 -3.86 4.13 8.25
N THR A 14 -3.86 5.18 9.05
CA THR A 14 -5.08 5.78 9.58
C THR A 14 -5.33 7.08 8.83
N GLN A 15 -6.54 7.27 8.37
CA GLN A 15 -6.95 8.45 7.61
C GLN A 15 -8.40 8.80 7.93
N GLU A 16 -8.77 10.05 7.75
CA GLU A 16 -10.16 10.48 7.81
C GLU A 16 -10.98 9.76 6.73
N CYS A 17 -12.19 9.32 7.08
CA CYS A 17 -13.12 8.82 6.09
C CYS A 17 -13.68 9.99 5.28
N ALA A 18 -13.66 9.89 3.96
CA ALA A 18 -14.36 10.80 3.08
C ALA A 18 -15.77 10.27 2.81
N PHE A 19 -16.74 11.17 2.73
CA PHE A 19 -18.14 10.80 2.47
C PHE A 19 -18.46 10.76 0.98
N ASP A 20 -17.62 11.41 0.17
CA ASP A 20 -17.78 11.50 -1.27
C ASP A 20 -16.86 10.53 -1.99
N MET A 21 -17.37 9.98 -3.10
CA MET A 21 -16.65 9.07 -3.96
C MET A 21 -16.17 9.79 -5.22
N SER A 22 -14.95 9.48 -5.64
CA SER A 22 -14.42 9.90 -6.93
C SER A 22 -15.04 9.10 -8.08
N MET A 23 -14.83 9.55 -9.31
CA MET A 23 -15.26 8.84 -10.53
C MET A 23 -14.56 7.47 -10.71
N THR A 24 -13.44 7.25 -10.04
CA THR A 24 -12.70 5.98 -10.07
C THR A 24 -13.19 4.97 -9.04
N GLY A 25 -14.13 5.36 -8.18
CA GLY A 25 -14.67 4.50 -7.12
C GLY A 25 -13.85 4.50 -5.82
N LEU A 26 -12.85 5.38 -5.70
CA LEU A 26 -12.17 5.67 -4.44
C LEU A 26 -12.89 6.81 -3.70
N GLU A 27 -12.79 6.83 -2.38
CA GLU A 27 -13.14 8.03 -1.61
C GLU A 27 -12.26 9.21 -2.09
N THR A 28 -12.81 10.43 -2.08
CA THR A 28 -12.10 11.59 -2.66
C THR A 28 -10.74 11.85 -2.04
N LEU A 29 -10.61 11.72 -0.72
CA LEU A 29 -9.33 11.90 -0.03
C LEU A 29 -8.28 10.83 -0.41
N GLN A 30 -8.72 9.59 -0.65
CA GLN A 30 -7.85 8.53 -1.14
C GLN A 30 -7.46 8.76 -2.60
N GLN A 31 -8.36 9.29 -3.41
CA GLN A 31 -8.04 9.70 -4.77
C GLN A 31 -6.99 10.82 -4.79
N ASP A 32 -7.12 11.81 -3.91
CA ASP A 32 -6.13 12.88 -3.78
C ASP A 32 -4.75 12.33 -3.36
N LEU A 33 -4.71 11.36 -2.44
CA LEU A 33 -3.47 10.68 -2.06
C LEU A 33 -2.81 9.99 -3.27
N VAL A 34 -3.58 9.28 -4.07
CA VAL A 34 -3.09 8.64 -5.30
C VAL A 34 -2.57 9.68 -6.29
N ASN A 35 -3.28 10.80 -6.47
CA ASN A 35 -2.89 11.88 -7.38
C ASN A 35 -1.55 12.51 -6.94
N VAL A 36 -1.39 12.79 -5.64
CA VAL A 36 -0.12 13.33 -5.09
C VAL A 36 1.03 12.35 -5.31
N PHE A 37 0.81 11.06 -5.08
CA PHE A 37 1.84 10.06 -5.35
C PHE A 37 2.17 9.92 -6.83
N GLU A 38 1.20 10.08 -7.73
CA GLU A 38 1.48 10.05 -9.16
C GLU A 38 2.40 11.19 -9.61
N GLU A 39 2.34 12.34 -8.93
CA GLU A 39 3.27 13.44 -9.17
C GLU A 39 4.68 13.19 -8.61
N TRP A 40 4.79 12.61 -7.42
CA TRP A 40 6.08 12.42 -6.74
C TRP A 40 6.80 11.15 -7.14
N ILE A 41 6.05 10.07 -7.28
CA ILE A 41 6.51 8.72 -7.58
C ILE A 41 5.57 8.18 -8.65
N PRO A 42 5.76 8.60 -9.90
CA PRO A 42 4.86 8.21 -10.99
C PRO A 42 4.85 6.70 -11.19
N THR A 43 3.69 6.19 -11.58
CA THR A 43 3.49 4.77 -11.87
C THR A 43 4.49 4.30 -12.92
N CYS A 44 5.13 3.16 -12.67
CA CYS A 44 6.05 2.54 -13.62
C CYS A 44 5.29 2.08 -14.87
N ARG A 45 5.54 2.72 -16.00
CA ARG A 45 4.83 2.47 -17.27
C ARG A 45 5.72 1.92 -18.37
N SER A 46 7.03 1.91 -18.14
CA SER A 46 8.00 1.43 -19.12
C SER A 46 9.26 0.95 -18.43
N GLU A 47 9.92 0.00 -19.08
CA GLU A 47 11.25 -0.46 -18.68
C GLU A 47 12.26 0.72 -18.65
N GLY A 48 13.13 0.70 -17.66
CA GLY A 48 14.17 1.73 -17.49
C GLY A 48 13.71 3.05 -16.87
N MET A 49 12.42 3.20 -16.56
CA MET A 49 11.91 4.37 -15.83
C MET A 49 12.49 4.45 -14.41
N TYR A 50 12.74 3.30 -13.80
CA TYR A 50 13.41 3.14 -12.52
C TYR A 50 14.59 2.18 -12.64
N LEU A 51 15.50 2.19 -11.66
CA LEU A 51 16.61 1.24 -11.61
C LEU A 51 16.17 -0.19 -11.21
N HIS A 52 15.10 -0.29 -10.45
CA HIS A 52 14.45 -1.56 -10.12
C HIS A 52 13.40 -1.90 -11.22
N PRO A 53 13.21 -3.17 -11.56
CA PRO A 53 14.01 -4.31 -11.15
C PRO A 53 15.37 -4.34 -11.86
N GLY A 54 16.40 -4.74 -11.14
CA GLY A 54 17.69 -5.03 -11.77
C GLY A 54 17.68 -6.42 -12.42
N GLN A 55 18.72 -6.71 -13.20
CA GLN A 55 18.86 -7.95 -13.97
C GLN A 55 18.65 -9.22 -13.13
N LYS A 56 19.19 -9.27 -11.91
CA LYS A 56 19.02 -10.43 -11.02
C LYS A 56 17.58 -10.67 -10.58
N ALA A 57 16.80 -9.61 -10.42
CA ALA A 57 15.39 -9.73 -10.06
C ALA A 57 14.54 -10.25 -11.23
N LEU A 58 14.90 -9.87 -12.46
CA LEU A 58 14.27 -10.38 -13.66
C LEU A 58 14.60 -11.87 -13.89
N GLU A 59 15.85 -12.26 -13.71
CA GLU A 59 16.29 -13.67 -13.77
C GLU A 59 15.55 -14.52 -12.72
N PHE A 60 15.43 -14.02 -11.48
CA PHE A 60 14.69 -14.70 -10.43
C PHE A 60 13.20 -14.86 -10.79
N ALA A 61 12.57 -13.82 -11.35
CA ALA A 61 11.18 -13.87 -11.79
C ALA A 61 10.98 -14.92 -12.90
N GLU A 62 11.87 -14.95 -13.89
CA GLU A 62 11.83 -15.93 -14.98
C GLU A 62 11.98 -17.37 -14.47
N GLU A 63 12.94 -17.62 -13.57
CA GLU A 63 13.16 -18.92 -12.94
C GLU A 63 11.93 -19.41 -12.15
N HIS A 64 11.11 -18.49 -11.61
CA HIS A 64 9.91 -18.81 -10.85
C HIS A 64 8.62 -18.71 -11.66
N GLY A 65 8.73 -18.54 -12.99
CA GLY A 65 7.57 -18.47 -13.89
C GLY A 65 6.72 -17.21 -13.70
N GLU A 66 7.30 -16.14 -13.16
CA GLU A 66 6.64 -14.87 -13.03
C GLU A 66 6.79 -14.03 -14.32
N ASP A 67 5.75 -13.26 -14.65
CA ASP A 67 5.81 -12.31 -15.75
C ASP A 67 6.84 -11.21 -15.42
N ASN A 68 7.78 -10.98 -16.34
CA ASN A 68 8.80 -9.95 -16.19
C ASN A 68 8.20 -8.56 -15.97
N PHE A 69 7.07 -8.25 -16.60
CA PHE A 69 6.35 -7.00 -16.38
C PHE A 69 5.87 -6.84 -14.93
N GLY A 70 5.51 -7.94 -14.27
CA GLY A 70 5.11 -7.95 -12.86
C GLY A 70 6.18 -7.45 -11.88
N CYS A 71 7.45 -7.36 -12.32
CA CYS A 71 8.54 -6.80 -11.54
C CYS A 71 8.66 -5.27 -11.70
N HIS A 72 7.96 -4.65 -12.66
CA HIS A 72 7.96 -3.20 -12.87
C HIS A 72 6.97 -2.49 -11.95
N ASN A 73 7.09 -2.72 -10.66
CA ASN A 73 6.25 -2.16 -9.60
C ASN A 73 7.05 -1.31 -8.60
N THR A 74 8.11 -0.68 -9.07
CA THR A 74 9.02 0.13 -8.24
C THR A 74 8.30 1.26 -7.52
N ASP A 75 7.39 1.93 -8.20
CA ASP A 75 6.55 2.98 -7.62
C ASP A 75 5.77 2.45 -6.41
N ALA A 76 5.21 1.25 -6.49
CA ALA A 76 4.49 0.61 -5.40
C ALA A 76 5.39 0.37 -4.18
N HIS A 77 6.62 -0.11 -4.38
CA HIS A 77 7.60 -0.30 -3.31
C HIS A 77 8.01 1.04 -2.67
N LEU A 78 8.25 2.07 -3.47
CA LEU A 78 8.65 3.39 -2.99
C LEU A 78 7.51 4.06 -2.20
N ARG A 79 6.30 4.04 -2.71
CA ARG A 79 5.10 4.57 -2.04
C ARG A 79 4.86 3.86 -0.71
N SER A 80 4.93 2.54 -0.69
CA SER A 80 4.83 1.73 0.53
C SER A 80 5.92 2.07 1.55
N SER A 81 7.15 2.27 1.11
CA SER A 81 8.28 2.60 1.98
C SER A 81 8.13 3.98 2.64
N ILE A 82 7.54 4.94 1.94
CA ILE A 82 7.31 6.30 2.46
C ILE A 82 6.17 6.32 3.46
N ILE A 83 5.05 5.68 3.17
CA ILE A 83 3.87 5.66 4.03
C ILE A 83 4.07 4.73 5.23
N GLY A 84 4.70 3.58 5.00
CA GLY A 84 4.83 2.53 6.00
C GLY A 84 3.73 1.47 5.91
N ARG A 85 3.96 0.37 6.61
CA ARG A 85 3.14 -0.85 6.51
C ARG A 85 2.45 -1.23 7.81
N ASN A 86 2.42 -0.32 8.77
CA ASN A 86 1.76 -0.56 10.04
C ASN A 86 1.19 0.71 10.64
N VAL A 87 0.19 0.52 11.47
CA VAL A 87 -0.32 1.55 12.38
C VAL A 87 -0.41 0.98 13.79
N THR A 88 -0.18 1.85 14.77
CA THR A 88 -0.42 1.55 16.18
C THR A 88 -1.64 2.34 16.63
N ILE A 89 -2.60 1.66 17.23
CA ILE A 89 -3.86 2.22 17.68
C ILE A 89 -4.00 1.95 19.18
N VAL A 90 -4.37 2.95 19.93
CA VAL A 90 -4.70 2.81 21.36
C VAL A 90 -6.04 2.09 21.47
N ILE A 91 -6.12 1.15 22.40
CA ILE A 91 -7.40 0.56 22.82
C ILE A 91 -7.69 1.10 24.21
N ASP A 92 -8.82 1.72 24.36
CA ASP A 92 -9.34 2.22 25.61
C ASP A 92 -10.70 1.59 25.89
N ASP A 93 -10.85 0.99 27.06
CA ASP A 93 -12.05 0.26 27.50
C ASP A 93 -12.59 -0.73 26.44
N GLY A 94 -11.68 -1.46 25.79
CA GLY A 94 -12.01 -2.45 24.75
C GLY A 94 -12.35 -1.88 23.37
N VAL A 95 -12.25 -0.56 23.18
CA VAL A 95 -12.55 0.13 21.93
C VAL A 95 -11.28 0.70 21.30
N ALA A 96 -11.10 0.50 20.01
CA ALA A 96 -10.02 1.13 19.26
C ALA A 96 -10.28 2.64 19.12
N ASP A 97 -9.36 3.45 19.65
CA ASP A 97 -9.47 4.90 19.58
C ASP A 97 -8.98 5.42 18.21
N LEU A 98 -9.92 5.61 17.32
CA LEU A 98 -9.69 6.21 15.99
C LEU A 98 -10.31 7.61 15.86
N GLY A 99 -10.93 8.12 16.93
CA GLY A 99 -11.75 9.31 16.86
C GLY A 99 -13.02 9.11 16.04
N GLU A 100 -13.75 10.19 15.81
CA GLU A 100 -15.04 10.14 15.13
C GLU A 100 -14.90 9.76 13.64
N PHE A 101 -13.91 10.30 12.96
CA PHE A 101 -13.76 10.19 11.51
C PHE A 101 -12.63 9.26 11.07
N GLY A 102 -11.72 8.88 11.96
CA GLY A 102 -10.59 8.03 11.63
C GLY A 102 -11.01 6.62 11.20
N ARG A 103 -10.33 6.11 10.20
CA ARG A 103 -10.47 4.72 9.72
C ARG A 103 -9.09 4.14 9.44
N VAL A 104 -8.98 2.82 9.54
CA VAL A 104 -7.80 2.09 9.09
C VAL A 104 -8.00 1.73 7.63
N HIS A 105 -7.06 2.14 6.79
CA HIS A 105 -7.05 1.81 5.38
C HIS A 105 -5.88 0.88 5.08
N PHE A 106 -6.17 -0.16 4.32
CA PHE A 106 -5.17 -0.98 3.66
C PHE A 106 -5.05 -0.55 2.20
N ILE A 107 -3.83 -0.29 1.75
CA ILE A 107 -3.56 0.17 0.39
C ILE A 107 -2.66 -0.85 -0.29
N ASP A 108 -3.03 -1.34 -1.45
CA ASP A 108 -2.15 -2.06 -2.36
C ASP A 108 -1.81 -1.15 -3.53
N PHE A 109 -0.55 -0.77 -3.64
CA PHE A 109 -0.06 0.09 -4.72
C PHE A 109 0.35 -0.70 -5.97
N ASP A 110 0.46 -2.03 -5.88
CA ASP A 110 0.84 -2.87 -7.00
C ASP A 110 -0.33 -3.07 -7.97
N GLN A 111 -0.29 -2.36 -9.08
CA GLN A 111 -1.29 -2.42 -10.14
C GLN A 111 -0.93 -3.42 -11.26
N THR A 112 0.24 -4.06 -11.17
CA THR A 112 0.75 -4.94 -12.24
C THR A 112 -0.03 -6.24 -12.33
N ARG A 113 -0.57 -6.72 -11.21
CA ARG A 113 -1.33 -7.99 -11.13
C ARG A 113 -2.19 -8.05 -9.87
N GLY A 114 -3.29 -8.79 -9.94
CA GLY A 114 -4.10 -9.13 -8.76
C GLY A 114 -3.37 -10.14 -7.87
N ARG A 115 -3.32 -9.85 -6.56
CA ARG A 115 -2.74 -10.74 -5.54
C ARG A 115 -3.63 -10.81 -4.31
N THR A 116 -3.57 -11.92 -3.60
CA THR A 116 -4.10 -12.00 -2.24
C THR A 116 -3.14 -11.33 -1.28
N ARG A 117 -3.64 -10.43 -0.46
CA ARG A 117 -2.87 -9.70 0.55
C ARG A 117 -3.31 -10.10 1.96
N THR A 118 -2.36 -10.06 2.88
CA THR A 118 -2.59 -10.41 4.28
C THR A 118 -2.33 -9.20 5.16
N VAL A 119 -3.25 -8.96 6.07
CA VAL A 119 -3.10 -8.01 7.16
C VAL A 119 -3.09 -8.78 8.48
N GLN A 120 -2.11 -8.49 9.31
CA GLN A 120 -1.98 -9.05 10.65
C GLN A 120 -2.42 -8.03 11.68
N VAL A 121 -3.15 -8.48 12.67
CA VAL A 121 -3.60 -7.66 13.79
C VAL A 121 -3.10 -8.29 15.09
N MET A 122 -2.44 -7.51 15.93
CA MET A 122 -1.97 -7.92 17.25
C MET A 122 -2.48 -6.93 18.29
N VAL A 123 -3.08 -7.43 19.34
CA VAL A 123 -3.45 -6.66 20.52
C VAL A 123 -2.44 -6.97 21.61
N ILE A 124 -1.87 -5.92 22.21
CA ILE A 124 -0.90 -6.01 23.30
C ILE A 124 -1.48 -5.20 24.45
N GLY A 125 -1.55 -5.78 25.63
CA GLY A 125 -2.09 -5.15 26.83
C GLY A 125 -2.42 -6.18 27.90
N GLU A 126 -2.87 -5.68 29.04
CA GLU A 126 -3.35 -6.48 30.16
C GLU A 126 -4.88 -6.55 30.17
#